data_cb079c73580e9c1b35d32883cf396958
#
_entry.id   cb079c73580e9c1b35d32883cf396958
#
_cell.length_a   1.000
_cell.length_b   1.000
_cell.length_c   1.000
_cell.angle_alpha   90.00
_cell.angle_beta   90.00
_cell.angle_gamma   90.00
#
_symmetry.space_group_name_H-M   'P 1'
#
loop_
_entity.id
_entity.type
_entity.pdbx_description
1 polymer ?
#
loop_
_entity_poly.entity_id
_entity_poly.type
_entity_poly.pdbx_seq_one_letter_code
_entity_poly.pdbx_strand_id
1 'polypeptide(L)' 'VDLAGTCAGLRVDISSGADFDGEQLKCETASVDASSGADADAYATRSADGEASSGANVTFHGKPAQFDKDTSSGGSVRVL' A
#
# COMPACT_ATOMS: atom_id res chain seq x y z
N VAL A 1 -11.79 -3.43 3.67
CA VAL A 1 -11.87 -2.22 4.49
C VAL A 1 -11.74 -1.00 3.60
N ASP A 2 -12.71 -0.09 3.68
CA ASP A 2 -12.71 1.16 2.94
C ASP A 2 -12.53 2.31 3.90
N LEU A 3 -11.60 3.20 3.58
CA LEU A 3 -11.34 4.39 4.36
C LEU A 3 -11.34 5.61 3.44
N ALA A 4 -11.80 6.73 3.96
CA ALA A 4 -11.82 7.96 3.18
C ALA A 4 -11.44 9.12 4.10
N GLY A 5 -10.86 10.19 3.51
CA GLY A 5 -10.44 11.36 4.24
C GLY A 5 -8.99 11.69 3.97
N THR A 6 -8.34 12.32 4.93
CA THR A 6 -6.92 12.68 4.82
C THR A 6 -6.19 12.28 6.08
N CYS A 7 -4.89 12.02 5.94
CA CYS A 7 -4.07 11.68 7.09
C CYS A 7 -2.63 12.11 6.85
N ALA A 8 -1.86 12.26 7.93
CA ALA A 8 -0.44 12.57 7.83
C ALA A 8 0.37 11.31 7.57
N GLY A 9 -0.04 10.19 8.12
CA GLY A 9 0.64 8.93 7.89
C GLY A 9 -0.32 7.77 7.97
N LEU A 10 -0.10 6.79 7.10
CA LEU A 10 -0.92 5.58 7.07
C LEU A 10 0.00 4.38 7.18
N ARG A 11 -0.35 3.45 8.02
CA ARG A 11 0.37 2.20 8.13
C ARG A 11 -0.63 1.05 8.04
N VAL A 12 -0.35 0.12 7.13
CA VAL A 12 -1.23 -1.00 6.87
C VAL A 12 -0.43 -2.29 6.97
N ASP A 13 -0.96 -3.25 7.67
CA ASP A 13 -0.35 -4.56 7.81
C ASP A 13 -1.45 -5.59 7.57
N ILE A 14 -1.39 -6.27 6.44
CA ILE A 14 -2.40 -7.24 6.06
C ILE A 14 -1.74 -8.52 5.57
N SER A 15 -2.45 -9.61 5.73
CA SER A 15 -1.95 -10.91 5.32
C SER A 15 -3.11 -11.88 5.07
N SER A 16 -2.75 -13.05 4.55
CA SER A 16 -3.69 -14.16 4.40
C SER A 16 -4.89 -13.83 3.53
N GLY A 17 -4.65 -13.19 2.40
CA GLY A 17 -5.70 -12.88 1.44
C GLY A 17 -6.60 -11.72 1.83
N ALA A 18 -6.23 -10.94 2.83
CA ALA A 18 -7.00 -9.77 3.20
C ALA A 18 -6.95 -8.69 2.12
N ASP A 19 -7.96 -7.84 2.08
CA ASP A 19 -8.02 -6.73 1.16
C ASP A 19 -8.09 -5.43 1.94
N PHE A 20 -7.30 -4.45 1.52
CA PHE A 20 -7.35 -3.10 2.07
C PHE A 20 -7.56 -2.12 0.93
N ASP A 21 -8.60 -1.31 1.05
CA ASP A 21 -8.92 -0.32 0.03
C ASP A 21 -8.88 1.06 0.67
N GLY A 22 -7.77 1.75 0.52
CA GLY A 22 -7.56 3.07 1.08
C GLY A 22 -7.27 4.13 0.03
N GLU A 23 -7.66 3.90 -1.21
CA GLU A 23 -7.34 4.87 -2.27
C GLU A 23 -8.06 6.20 -2.09
N GLN A 24 -9.14 6.23 -1.31
CA GLN A 24 -9.83 7.48 -1.00
C GLN A 24 -9.30 8.16 0.25
N LEU A 25 -8.42 7.49 0.98
CA LEU A 25 -7.77 8.05 2.16
C LEU A 25 -6.44 8.66 1.72
N LYS A 26 -6.43 9.98 1.52
CA LYS A 26 -5.28 10.67 0.98
C LYS A 26 -4.31 10.99 2.10
N CYS A 27 -3.21 10.29 2.14
CA CYS A 27 -2.20 10.46 3.17
C CYS A 27 -0.93 11.06 2.57
N GLU A 28 -0.18 11.80 3.38
CA GLU A 28 1.11 12.29 2.93
C GLU A 28 2.11 11.14 2.82
N THR A 29 2.11 10.26 3.79
CA THR A 29 2.97 9.08 3.74
C THR A 29 2.12 7.83 3.92
N ALA A 30 2.52 6.76 3.26
CA ALA A 30 1.83 5.48 3.40
C ALA A 30 2.85 4.37 3.50
N SER A 31 2.64 3.47 4.42
CA SER A 31 3.48 2.30 4.59
C SER A 31 2.57 1.07 4.60
N VAL A 32 2.79 0.17 3.66
CA VAL A 32 1.92 -0.99 3.51
C VAL A 32 2.78 -2.25 3.55
N ASP A 33 2.35 -3.20 4.36
CA ASP A 33 2.99 -4.50 4.46
C ASP A 33 1.92 -5.55 4.14
N ALA A 34 2.07 -6.20 3.01
CA ALA A 34 1.10 -7.19 2.55
C ALA A 34 1.79 -8.52 2.28
N SER A 35 1.18 -9.59 2.70
CA SER A 35 1.74 -10.91 2.50
C SER A 35 0.64 -11.94 2.27
N SER A 36 1.06 -13.13 1.82
CA SER A 36 0.16 -14.28 1.66
C SER A 36 -1.04 -13.97 0.76
N GLY A 37 -0.79 -13.34 -0.38
CA GLY A 37 -1.84 -13.07 -1.35
C GLY A 37 -2.75 -11.90 -1.02
N ALA A 38 -2.39 -11.08 -0.04
CA ALA A 38 -3.20 -9.92 0.31
C ALA A 38 -3.12 -8.84 -0.78
N ASP A 39 -4.16 -8.03 -0.87
CA ASP A 39 -4.22 -6.90 -1.81
C ASP A 39 -4.40 -5.62 -1.03
N ALA A 40 -3.66 -4.59 -1.41
CA ALA A 40 -3.77 -3.30 -0.76
C ALA A 40 -3.72 -2.17 -1.78
N ASP A 41 -4.59 -1.18 -1.60
CA ASP A 41 -4.55 0.06 -2.33
C ASP A 41 -4.40 1.20 -1.33
N ALA A 42 -3.45 2.08 -1.58
CA ALA A 42 -3.20 3.20 -0.70
C ALA A 42 -2.92 4.44 -1.54
N TYR A 43 -3.11 5.60 -0.92
CA TYR A 43 -2.87 6.87 -1.58
C TYR A 43 -1.80 7.61 -0.78
N ALA A 44 -0.74 8.03 -1.45
CA ALA A 44 0.34 8.77 -0.80
C ALA A 44 0.76 9.92 -1.70
N THR A 45 0.97 11.09 -1.11
CA THR A 45 1.33 12.28 -1.87
C THR A 45 2.78 12.68 -1.69
N ARG A 46 3.44 12.24 -0.62
CA ARG A 46 4.84 12.57 -0.36
C ARG A 46 5.74 11.35 -0.46
N SER A 47 5.43 10.31 0.26
CA SER A 47 6.26 9.12 0.21
C SER A 47 5.40 7.87 0.41
N ALA A 48 5.85 6.78 -0.18
CA ALA A 48 5.16 5.51 -0.08
C ALA A 48 6.19 4.41 0.13
N ASP A 49 5.91 3.55 1.09
CA ASP A 49 6.68 2.34 1.32
C ASP A 49 5.76 1.15 1.15
N GLY A 50 6.16 0.20 0.31
CA GLY A 50 5.38 -0.99 0.08
C GLY A 50 6.21 -2.24 0.24
N GLU A 51 5.71 -3.18 0.99
CA GLU A 51 6.28 -4.51 1.07
C GLU A 51 5.23 -5.51 0.65
N ALA A 52 5.59 -6.39 -0.26
CA ALA A 52 4.68 -7.43 -0.73
C ALA A 52 5.44 -8.73 -0.85
N SER A 53 4.87 -9.77 -0.30
CA SER A 53 5.47 -11.09 -0.38
C SER A 53 4.40 -12.15 -0.54
N SER A 54 4.84 -13.34 -0.95
CA SER A 54 3.94 -14.49 -1.09
C SER A 54 2.75 -14.20 -2.00
N GLY A 55 2.99 -13.51 -3.11
CA GLY A 55 1.95 -13.21 -4.09
C GLY A 55 1.07 -12.02 -3.77
N ALA A 56 1.40 -11.25 -2.74
CA ALA A 56 0.62 -10.07 -2.39
C ALA A 56 0.76 -8.97 -3.45
N ASN A 57 -0.23 -8.08 -3.53
CA ASN A 57 -0.22 -6.95 -4.43
C ASN A 57 -0.47 -5.67 -3.67
N VAL A 58 0.35 -4.67 -3.92
CA VAL A 58 0.19 -3.35 -3.32
C VAL A 58 0.20 -2.33 -4.45
N THR A 59 -0.78 -1.42 -4.43
CA THR A 59 -0.88 -0.36 -5.41
C THR A 59 -0.96 0.97 -4.68
N PHE A 60 -0.10 1.91 -5.06
CA PHE A 60 -0.12 3.26 -4.52
C PHE A 60 -0.65 4.21 -5.56
N HIS A 61 -1.47 5.16 -5.12
CA HIS A 61 -2.03 6.21 -5.95
C HIS A 61 -1.50 7.55 -5.47
N GLY A 62 -1.53 8.56 -6.33
CA GLY A 62 -1.16 9.92 -5.95
C GLY A 62 0.25 10.32 -6.32
N LYS A 63 1.02 9.44 -6.93
CA LYS A 63 2.38 9.75 -7.42
C LYS A 63 3.25 10.36 -6.33
N PRO A 64 3.59 9.61 -5.29
CA PRO A 64 4.42 10.15 -4.21
C PRO A 64 5.81 10.55 -4.72
N ALA A 65 6.39 11.55 -4.09
CA ALA A 65 7.72 12.03 -4.47
C ALA A 65 8.80 10.99 -4.18
N GLN A 66 8.61 10.20 -3.13
CA GLN A 66 9.51 9.09 -2.79
C GLN A 66 8.73 7.80 -2.77
N PHE A 67 9.31 6.77 -3.32
CA PHE A 67 8.64 5.48 -3.39
C PHE A 67 9.67 4.37 -3.14
N ASP A 68 9.45 3.60 -2.09
CA ASP A 68 10.24 2.42 -1.79
C ASP A 68 9.38 1.20 -1.91
N LYS A 69 9.91 0.17 -2.55
CA LYS A 69 9.20 -1.10 -2.64
C LYS A 69 10.14 -2.23 -2.27
N ASP A 70 9.57 -3.25 -1.66
CA ASP A 70 10.29 -4.45 -1.31
C ASP A 70 9.37 -5.62 -1.62
N THR A 71 9.77 -6.42 -2.58
CA THR A 71 8.96 -7.56 -3.00
C THR A 71 9.74 -8.85 -2.92
N SER A 72 9.04 -9.92 -2.60
CA SER A 72 9.63 -11.25 -2.61
C SER A 72 8.54 -12.28 -2.83
N SER A 73 8.97 -13.48 -3.19
CA SER A 73 8.05 -14.61 -3.36
C SER A 73 6.86 -14.30 -4.26
N GLY A 74 7.10 -13.55 -5.34
CA GLY A 74 6.06 -13.23 -6.31
C GLY A 74 5.21 -12.04 -5.96
N GLY A 75 5.53 -11.30 -4.91
CA GLY A 75 4.79 -10.10 -4.57
C GLY A 75 5.00 -8.98 -5.58
N SER A 76 4.10 -8.02 -5.61
CA SER A 76 4.14 -6.86 -6.52
C SER A 76 3.76 -5.59 -5.80
N VAL A 77 4.50 -4.53 -6.08
CA VAL A 77 4.18 -3.18 -5.61
C VAL A 77 4.29 -2.25 -6.81
N ARG A 78 3.29 -1.41 -6.98
CA ARG A 78 3.31 -0.46 -8.09
C ARG A 78 2.68 0.86 -7.71
N VAL A 79 2.99 1.89 -8.49
CA VAL A 79 2.47 3.24 -8.34
C VAL A 79 1.73 3.63 -9.61
N LEU A 80 0.56 4.20 -9.43
CA LEU A 80 -0.26 4.70 -10.54
C LEU A 80 -0.24 6.21 -10.63
#